data_67466c0533865f145a2beef9f60fa05d
#
_entry.id   67466c0533865f145a2beef9f60fa05d
#
_cell.length_a   1.000
_cell.length_b   1.000
_cell.length_c   1.000
_cell.angle_alpha   90.00
_cell.angle_beta   90.00
_cell.angle_gamma   90.00
#
_symmetry.space_group_name_H-M   'P 1'
#
loop_
_entity.id
_entity.type
_entity.pdbx_description
1 polymer ?
#
loop_
_entity_poly.entity_id
_entity_poly.type
_entity_poly.pdbx_seq_one_letter_code
_entity_poly.pdbx_strand_id
1 'polypeptide(L)'
;MIRLDLARGKRDIDLGHGVTVTVLPLTSAMMMMAKDRLAARRRADGEEIRPADLVKELGLLAIVGWEGVAGDDGEPAPVTEVSVSALLDLYPIFTAFNDLFVGPALTLEAEKNASALSLNGTSAGAKTIAAPARSRAKSARIQ
;
A
#
# COMPACT_ATOMS: atom_id res chain seq x y z
N MET A 1 1.25 19.00 -10.70
CA MET A 1 0.06 19.64 -10.12
C MET A 1 -0.92 18.58 -9.65
N ILE A 2 -1.49 18.76 -8.48
CA ILE A 2 -2.47 17.83 -7.92
C ILE A 2 -3.85 18.42 -8.09
N ARG A 3 -4.79 17.61 -8.58
CA ARG A 3 -6.17 18.01 -8.67
C ARG A 3 -6.92 17.48 -7.47
N LEU A 4 -7.74 18.31 -6.88
CA LEU A 4 -8.59 17.91 -5.76
C LEU A 4 -9.96 17.50 -6.28
N ASP A 5 -10.38 16.33 -5.88
CA ASP A 5 -11.75 15.88 -6.11
C ASP A 5 -12.53 16.21 -4.86
N LEU A 6 -13.24 17.32 -4.90
CA LEU A 6 -13.99 17.80 -3.75
C LEU A 6 -15.35 17.11 -3.57
N ALA A 7 -15.77 16.35 -4.57
CA ALA A 7 -17.03 15.62 -4.51
C ALA A 7 -16.78 14.14 -4.18
N ARG A 8 -15.81 13.87 -3.34
CA ARG A 8 -15.44 12.51 -3.00
C ARG A 8 -16.57 11.73 -2.36
N GLY A 9 -16.77 10.56 -2.85
CA GLY A 9 -17.75 9.65 -2.31
C GLY A 9 -17.34 8.22 -2.55
N LYS A 10 -18.23 7.30 -2.23
CA LYS A 10 -18.02 5.89 -2.53
C LYS A 10 -17.92 5.71 -4.03
N ARG A 11 -17.10 4.78 -4.44
CA ARG A 11 -17.00 4.41 -5.85
C ARG A 11 -16.91 2.91 -6.00
N ASP A 12 -17.31 2.41 -7.16
CA ASP A 12 -17.24 1.00 -7.47
C ASP A 12 -15.98 0.71 -8.25
N ILE A 13 -15.34 -0.40 -7.96
CA ILE A 13 -14.15 -0.87 -8.66
C ILE A 13 -14.40 -2.29 -9.13
N ASP A 14 -14.26 -2.52 -10.42
CA ASP A 14 -14.38 -3.86 -11.00
C ASP A 14 -13.03 -4.56 -10.83
N LEU A 15 -13.03 -5.62 -10.02
CA LEU A 15 -11.82 -6.40 -9.74
C LEU A 15 -11.66 -7.57 -10.71
N GLY A 16 -12.56 -7.70 -11.68
CA GLY A 16 -12.56 -8.85 -12.57
C GLY A 16 -13.26 -10.04 -11.92
N HIS A 17 -13.34 -11.12 -12.66
CA HIS A 17 -13.98 -12.36 -12.21
C HIS A 17 -15.44 -12.18 -11.75
N GLY A 18 -16.12 -11.17 -12.26
CA GLY A 18 -17.48 -10.85 -11.87
C GLY A 18 -17.61 -10.14 -10.53
N VAL A 19 -16.51 -9.73 -9.93
CA VAL A 19 -16.50 -9.08 -8.63
C VAL A 19 -16.34 -7.58 -8.77
N THR A 20 -17.28 -6.82 -8.22
CA THR A 20 -17.18 -5.37 -8.13
C THR A 20 -17.30 -4.99 -6.65
N VAL A 21 -16.38 -4.19 -6.16
CA VAL A 21 -16.41 -3.72 -4.77
C VAL A 21 -16.73 -2.24 -4.73
N THR A 22 -17.47 -1.84 -3.71
CA THR A 22 -17.73 -0.43 -3.41
C THR A 22 -16.81 -0.01 -2.30
N VAL A 23 -16.02 1.04 -2.53
CA VAL A 23 -15.00 1.48 -1.59
C VAL A 23 -15.19 2.93 -1.18
N LEU A 24 -14.79 3.22 0.04
CA LEU A 24 -14.63 4.60 0.52
C LEU A 24 -13.35 5.18 -0.08
N PRO A 25 -13.26 6.52 -0.22
CA PRO A 25 -12.02 7.13 -0.70
C PRO A 25 -10.84 6.80 0.22
N LEU A 26 -9.69 6.55 -0.39
CA LEU A 26 -8.47 6.32 0.39
C LEU A 26 -7.93 7.66 0.86
N THR A 27 -8.06 7.92 2.14
CA THR A 27 -7.62 9.16 2.76
C THR A 27 -6.36 8.94 3.58
N SER A 28 -5.69 10.03 3.92
CA SER A 28 -4.53 9.95 4.82
C SER A 28 -4.91 9.35 6.17
N ALA A 29 -6.10 9.71 6.68
CA ALA A 29 -6.57 9.17 7.94
C ALA A 29 -6.74 7.65 7.86
N MET A 30 -7.29 7.15 6.75
CA MET A 30 -7.44 5.71 6.55
C MET A 30 -6.09 5.02 6.48
N MET A 31 -5.14 5.61 5.77
CA MET A 31 -3.79 5.07 5.66
C MET A 31 -3.11 5.00 7.03
N MET A 32 -3.24 6.06 7.81
CA MET A 32 -2.65 6.09 9.16
C MET A 32 -3.30 5.05 10.07
N MET A 33 -4.62 4.90 9.98
CA MET A 33 -5.33 3.90 10.77
C MET A 33 -4.88 2.48 10.41
N ALA A 34 -4.71 2.20 9.12
CA ALA A 34 -4.22 0.90 8.68
C ALA A 34 -2.82 0.62 9.23
N LYS A 35 -1.93 1.59 9.17
CA LYS A 35 -0.59 1.44 9.71
C LYS A 35 -0.58 1.24 11.22
N ASP A 36 -1.45 1.96 11.93
CA ASP A 36 -1.56 1.82 13.38
C ASP A 36 -2.06 0.43 13.77
N ARG A 37 -3.03 -0.09 13.03
CA ARG A 37 -3.54 -1.44 13.29
C ARG A 37 -2.46 -2.49 13.07
N LEU A 38 -1.67 -2.34 12.02
CA LEU A 38 -0.57 -3.25 11.75
C LEU A 38 0.50 -3.17 12.82
N ALA A 39 0.84 -1.97 13.26
CA ALA A 39 1.83 -1.77 14.32
C ALA A 39 1.36 -2.40 15.64
N ALA A 40 0.09 -2.25 15.96
CA ALA A 40 -0.49 -2.87 17.16
C ALA A 40 -0.42 -4.40 17.08
N ARG A 41 -0.73 -4.96 15.92
CA ARG A 41 -0.67 -6.40 15.73
C ARG A 41 0.76 -6.92 15.84
N ARG A 42 1.71 -6.19 15.26
CA ARG A 42 3.12 -6.54 15.36
C ARG A 42 3.58 -6.56 16.82
N ARG A 43 3.15 -5.58 17.62
CA ARG A 43 3.49 -5.54 19.04
C ARG A 43 2.90 -6.71 19.81
N ALA A 44 1.68 -7.13 19.43
CA ALA A 44 1.01 -8.22 20.11
C ALA A 44 1.59 -9.59 19.71
N ASP A 45 1.82 -9.80 18.42
CA ASP A 45 2.16 -11.11 17.89
C ASP A 45 3.65 -11.26 17.56
N GLY A 46 4.38 -10.17 17.46
CA GLY A 46 5.79 -10.20 17.10
C GLY A 46 6.04 -10.49 15.64
N GLU A 47 4.99 -10.55 14.83
CA GLU A 47 5.13 -10.85 13.41
C GLU A 47 5.61 -9.64 12.62
N GLU A 48 6.40 -9.92 11.60
CA GLU A 48 6.88 -8.88 10.72
C GLU A 48 5.75 -8.42 9.79
N ILE A 49 5.65 -7.11 9.58
CA ILE A 49 4.66 -6.54 8.67
C ILE A 49 5.18 -6.60 7.25
N ARG A 50 4.38 -7.17 6.35
CA ARG A 50 4.68 -7.25 4.93
C ARG A 50 3.85 -6.24 4.16
N PRO A 51 4.28 -5.83 2.96
CA PRO A 51 3.49 -4.91 2.14
C PRO A 51 2.06 -5.39 1.87
N ALA A 52 1.88 -6.70 1.69
CA ALA A 52 0.56 -7.28 1.47
C ALA A 52 -0.38 -7.06 2.66
N ASP A 53 0.16 -6.99 3.86
CA ASP A 53 -0.65 -6.78 5.05
C ASP A 53 -1.30 -5.39 5.06
N LEU A 54 -0.60 -4.39 4.55
CA LEU A 54 -1.15 -3.05 4.43
C LEU A 54 -2.31 -3.00 3.44
N VAL A 55 -2.15 -3.65 2.30
CA VAL A 55 -3.22 -3.72 1.28
C VAL A 55 -4.47 -4.36 1.87
N LYS A 56 -4.30 -5.44 2.59
CA LYS A 56 -5.41 -6.16 3.21
C LYS A 56 -6.10 -5.31 4.27
N GLU A 57 -5.33 -4.63 5.10
CA GLU A 57 -5.85 -3.76 6.12
C GLU A 57 -6.65 -2.59 5.52
N LEU A 58 -6.16 -2.03 4.43
CA LEU A 58 -6.89 -0.99 3.71
C LEU A 58 -8.19 -1.52 3.12
N GLY A 59 -8.20 -2.76 2.64
CA GLY A 59 -9.42 -3.40 2.19
C GLY A 59 -10.45 -3.54 3.29
N LEU A 60 -10.02 -3.92 4.48
CA LEU A 60 -10.91 -4.04 5.64
C LEU A 60 -11.54 -2.70 6.01
N LEU A 61 -10.82 -1.60 5.82
CA LEU A 61 -11.32 -0.26 6.16
C LEU A 61 -12.15 0.36 5.03
N ALA A 62 -11.83 0.06 3.79
CA ALA A 62 -12.39 0.76 2.64
C ALA A 62 -13.58 0.06 2.00
N ILE A 63 -13.58 -1.27 1.95
CA ILE A 63 -14.65 -2.01 1.26
C ILE A 63 -15.90 -2.00 2.11
N VAL A 64 -16.97 -1.39 1.58
CA VAL A 64 -18.24 -1.26 2.29
C VAL A 64 -19.38 -1.99 1.59
N GLY A 65 -19.15 -2.48 0.39
CA GLY A 65 -20.14 -3.22 -0.36
C GLY A 65 -19.49 -4.00 -1.49
N TRP A 66 -20.23 -4.92 -2.09
CA TRP A 66 -19.76 -5.64 -3.27
C TRP A 66 -20.89 -6.34 -4.00
N GLU A 67 -20.59 -6.76 -5.22
CA GLU A 67 -21.43 -7.63 -6.01
C GLU A 67 -20.56 -8.76 -6.55
N GLY A 68 -21.16 -9.92 -6.77
CA GLY A 68 -20.45 -11.05 -7.32
C GLY A 68 -19.67 -11.88 -6.30
N VAL A 69 -19.93 -11.70 -5.02
CA VAL A 69 -19.29 -12.46 -3.95
C VAL A 69 -20.33 -13.29 -3.24
N ALA A 70 -20.14 -14.59 -3.22
CA ALA A 70 -21.05 -15.53 -2.56
C ALA A 70 -20.32 -16.31 -1.48
N GLY A 71 -21.06 -16.73 -0.48
CA GLY A 71 -20.55 -17.61 0.55
C GLY A 71 -20.59 -19.08 0.12
N ASP A 72 -20.23 -19.95 1.05
CA ASP A 72 -20.21 -21.40 0.81
C ASP A 72 -21.58 -21.95 0.42
N ASP A 73 -22.63 -21.30 0.88
CA ASP A 73 -24.01 -21.69 0.59
C ASP A 73 -24.50 -21.21 -0.78
N GLY A 74 -23.67 -20.49 -1.53
CA GLY A 74 -24.04 -19.93 -2.83
C GLY A 74 -24.86 -18.64 -2.73
N GLU A 75 -25.19 -18.20 -1.53
CA GLU A 75 -25.92 -16.97 -1.34
C GLU A 75 -24.97 -15.76 -1.25
N PRO A 76 -25.44 -14.55 -1.57
CA PRO A 76 -24.58 -13.39 -1.48
C PRO A 76 -23.95 -13.27 -0.09
N ALA A 77 -22.65 -13.09 -0.04
CA ALA A 77 -21.92 -12.98 1.21
C ALA A 77 -22.05 -11.57 1.78
N PRO A 78 -22.31 -11.42 3.07
CA PRO A 78 -22.31 -10.09 3.68
C PRO A 78 -20.89 -9.55 3.79
N VAL A 79 -20.76 -8.23 3.77
CA VAL A 79 -19.46 -7.57 3.90
C VAL A 79 -19.09 -7.52 5.39
N THR A 80 -18.13 -8.33 5.77
CA THR A 80 -17.60 -8.40 7.14
C THR A 80 -16.09 -8.45 7.07
N GLU A 81 -15.40 -8.27 8.19
CA GLU A 81 -13.94 -8.39 8.20
C GLU A 81 -13.49 -9.77 7.74
N VAL A 82 -14.20 -10.79 8.13
CA VAL A 82 -13.87 -12.16 7.73
C VAL A 82 -14.04 -12.35 6.23
N SER A 83 -15.16 -11.90 5.67
CA SER A 83 -15.42 -12.08 4.24
C SER A 83 -14.52 -11.21 3.36
N VAL A 84 -14.23 -9.99 3.78
CA VAL A 84 -13.27 -9.13 3.06
C VAL A 84 -11.88 -9.77 3.08
N SER A 85 -11.46 -10.26 4.22
CA SER A 85 -10.16 -10.93 4.34
C SER A 85 -10.09 -12.15 3.44
N ALA A 86 -11.15 -12.95 3.41
CA ALA A 86 -11.20 -14.14 2.56
C ALA A 86 -11.18 -13.77 1.07
N LEU A 87 -11.89 -12.72 0.69
CA LEU A 87 -11.89 -12.25 -0.70
C LEU A 87 -10.49 -11.81 -1.13
N LEU A 88 -9.80 -11.07 -0.28
CA LEU A 88 -8.46 -10.57 -0.57
C LEU A 88 -7.36 -11.65 -0.44
N ASP A 89 -7.70 -12.83 0.06
CA ASP A 89 -6.80 -13.98 0.01
C ASP A 89 -6.74 -14.60 -1.38
N LEU A 90 -7.71 -14.28 -2.26
CA LEU A 90 -7.70 -14.73 -3.64
C LEU A 90 -6.73 -13.86 -4.43
N TYR A 91 -5.65 -14.45 -4.89
CA TYR A 91 -4.55 -13.69 -5.49
C TYR A 91 -4.97 -12.78 -6.64
N PRO A 92 -5.78 -13.23 -7.62
CA PRO A 92 -6.20 -12.34 -8.71
C PRO A 92 -7.02 -11.14 -8.22
N ILE A 93 -7.83 -11.34 -7.19
CA ILE A 93 -8.63 -10.27 -6.60
C ILE A 93 -7.73 -9.30 -5.83
N PHE A 94 -6.80 -9.85 -5.06
CA PHE A 94 -5.83 -9.06 -4.31
C PHE A 94 -5.02 -8.16 -5.25
N THR A 95 -4.49 -8.71 -6.34
CA THR A 95 -3.67 -7.93 -7.27
C THR A 95 -4.49 -6.84 -7.94
N ALA A 96 -5.73 -7.13 -8.34
CA ALA A 96 -6.60 -6.14 -8.93
C ALA A 96 -6.91 -5.01 -7.94
N PHE A 97 -7.21 -5.35 -6.71
CA PHE A 97 -7.48 -4.37 -5.67
C PHE A 97 -6.25 -3.50 -5.39
N ASN A 98 -5.09 -4.12 -5.29
CA ASN A 98 -3.86 -3.38 -5.11
C ASN A 98 -3.59 -2.42 -6.26
N ASP A 99 -3.73 -2.89 -7.50
CA ASP A 99 -3.42 -2.08 -8.67
C ASP A 99 -4.41 -0.94 -8.88
N LEU A 100 -5.68 -1.16 -8.60
CA LEU A 100 -6.73 -0.19 -8.91
C LEU A 100 -7.05 0.75 -7.76
N PHE A 101 -6.82 0.34 -6.52
CA PHE A 101 -7.19 1.14 -5.35
C PHE A 101 -5.98 1.63 -4.56
N VAL A 102 -5.11 0.73 -4.15
CA VAL A 102 -4.00 1.05 -3.24
C VAL A 102 -2.80 1.61 -4.00
N GLY A 103 -2.44 0.99 -5.11
CA GLY A 103 -1.25 1.36 -5.88
C GLY A 103 -1.18 2.81 -6.29
N PRO A 104 -2.26 3.39 -6.85
CA PRO A 104 -2.22 4.80 -7.24
C PRO A 104 -1.90 5.74 -6.09
N ALA A 105 -2.40 5.46 -4.89
CA ALA A 105 -2.12 6.28 -3.71
C ALA A 105 -0.67 6.14 -3.28
N LEU A 106 -0.15 4.92 -3.28
CA LEU A 106 1.25 4.67 -2.92
C LEU A 106 2.21 5.26 -3.94
N THR A 107 1.85 5.23 -5.22
CA THR A 107 2.66 5.82 -6.27
C THR A 107 2.77 7.34 -6.09
N LEU A 108 1.68 7.99 -5.79
CA LEU A 108 1.69 9.43 -5.53
C LEU A 108 2.59 9.77 -4.34
N GLU A 109 2.51 8.99 -3.26
CA GLU A 109 3.36 9.19 -2.10
C GLU A 109 4.83 8.97 -2.44
N ALA A 110 5.14 7.96 -3.21
CA ALA A 110 6.50 7.66 -3.65
C ALA A 110 7.06 8.77 -4.52
N GLU A 111 6.26 9.32 -5.41
CA GLU A 111 6.67 10.45 -6.24
C GLU A 111 7.00 11.68 -5.40
N LYS A 112 6.21 11.96 -4.40
CA LYS A 112 6.48 13.08 -3.51
C LYS A 112 7.79 12.87 -2.75
N ASN A 113 8.02 11.68 -2.26
CA ASN A 113 9.23 11.35 -1.55
C ASN A 113 10.46 11.40 -2.45
N ALA A 114 10.33 10.93 -3.66
CA ALA A 114 11.41 10.98 -4.64
C ALA A 114 11.80 12.43 -4.96
N SER A 115 10.81 13.30 -5.11
CA SER A 115 11.07 14.70 -5.34
C SER A 115 11.80 15.35 -4.18
N ALA A 116 11.39 15.05 -2.98
CA ALA A 116 12.04 15.56 -1.78
C ALA A 116 13.49 15.10 -1.68
N LEU A 117 13.72 13.84 -1.95
CA LEU A 117 15.07 13.28 -1.95
C LEU A 117 15.94 13.92 -3.03
N SER A 118 15.37 14.18 -4.17
CA SER A 118 16.08 14.80 -5.26
C SER A 118 16.59 16.18 -4.88
N LEU A 119 15.79 16.93 -4.16
CA LEU A 119 16.20 18.26 -3.73
C LEU A 119 17.34 18.21 -2.71
N ASN A 120 17.36 17.20 -1.89
CA ASN A 120 18.36 17.10 -0.85
C ASN A 120 19.55 16.25 -1.21
N GLY A 121 19.32 15.31 -2.08
CA GLY A 121 20.29 14.27 -2.34
C GLY A 121 21.48 14.68 -3.17
N THR A 122 21.36 15.74 -3.88
CA THR A 122 22.42 16.14 -4.78
C THR A 122 23.75 16.25 -4.08
N SER A 123 23.75 16.99 -3.04
CA SER A 123 24.99 17.21 -2.32
C SER A 123 25.46 15.95 -1.63
N ALA A 124 24.58 15.23 -1.09
CA ALA A 124 24.95 14.02 -0.38
C ALA A 124 25.58 13.00 -1.29
N GLY A 125 25.00 12.84 -2.43
CA GLY A 125 25.55 11.87 -3.36
C GLY A 125 26.94 12.21 -3.80
N ALA A 126 27.16 13.43 -4.06
CA ALA A 126 28.47 13.86 -4.50
C ALA A 126 29.53 13.56 -3.47
N LYS A 127 29.23 13.86 -2.23
CA LYS A 127 30.19 13.60 -1.22
C LYS A 127 30.55 12.18 -1.05
N THR A 128 29.58 11.38 -1.06
CA THR A 128 29.76 9.99 -0.82
C THR A 128 30.73 9.35 -1.78
N ILE A 129 30.59 9.69 -2.98
CA ILE A 129 31.41 9.09 -3.98
C ILE A 129 32.86 9.44 -3.82
N ALA A 130 33.10 10.63 -3.48
CA ALA A 130 34.45 11.07 -3.38
C ALA A 130 35.22 10.36 -2.29
N ALA A 131 34.59 10.20 -1.21
CA ALA A 131 35.28 9.69 -0.08
C ALA A 131 35.88 8.33 -0.24
N PRO A 132 35.15 7.35 -0.58
CA PRO A 132 35.70 6.02 -0.55
C PRO A 132 36.81 5.75 -1.55
N ALA A 133 36.72 6.42 -2.55
CA ALA A 133 37.63 6.10 -3.56
C ALA A 133 39.05 6.15 -3.12
N ARG A 134 39.40 7.10 -2.34
CA ARG A 134 40.70 7.24 -2.05
C ARG A 134 41.31 6.32 -1.17
N SER A 135 40.68 5.99 -0.34
CA SER A 135 41.32 5.31 0.60
C SER A 135 41.98 4.14 0.20
N ARG A 136 41.74 3.63 -0.29
CA ARG A 136 42.28 2.61 -0.46
C ARG A 136 43.35 2.55 -0.96
N ALA A 137 43.20 3.18 -1.29
CA ALA A 137 44.29 3.10 -1.97
C ALA A 137 45.48 3.15 -1.23
N LYS A 138 45.51 3.58 -0.49
CA LYS A 138 46.57 3.63 -0.04
C LYS A 138 47.06 2.64 0.58
N SER A 139 46.33 2.29 0.93
CA SER A 139 46.74 1.47 1.48
C SER A 139 47.46 0.68 0.86
N ALA A 140 47.24 0.63 0.32
CA ALA A 140 47.88 -0.10 -0.31
C ALA A 140 49.22 0.05 -0.16
N ARG A 141 49.60 0.36 0.34
CA ARG A 141 50.55 0.31 0.42
C ARG A 141 51.14 -0.18 0.99
N ILE A 142 51.13 -0.35 1.30
CA ILE A 142 51.77 -0.75 1.67
C ILE A 142 52.08 -1.55 1.98
N GLN A 143 52.25 -1.87 2.06
CA GLN A 143 52.55 -2.70 2.19
C GLN A 143 52.93 -3.25 2.18
#